data_7dffdeb45f1293a70adb6c59c368acc6
#
_entry.id   7dffdeb45f1293a70adb6c59c368acc6
#
_cell.length_a   1.000
_cell.length_b   1.000
_cell.length_c   1.000
_cell.angle_alpha   90.00
_cell.angle_beta   90.00
_cell.angle_gamma   90.00
#
_symmetry.space_group_name_H-M   'P 1'
#
loop_
_entity.id
_entity.type
_entity.pdbx_description
1 polymer ?
#
loop_
_entity_poly.entity_id
_entity_poly.type
_entity_poly.pdbx_seq_one_letter_code
_entity_poly.pdbx_strand_id
1 'polypeptide(L)'
;MIRPARPADVPTLVELVRALATYEQAAGEVRLDEPALEGALFATPAHAAAHVAEVGGAVVGMAIWFRTFSTWTGRHGIWLEDLYVQPDHRRRGLGRALVAALAAQARAEGAARLDWAVLDRNEPARQFYAALGATTLEAWRINRVAGDPLDRLAHEAAGA
;
A
#
# COMPACT_ATOMS: atom_id res chain seq x y z
N MET A 1 -10.86 -4.31 15.15
CA MET A 1 -10.23 -5.60 14.76
C MET A 1 -9.48 -5.40 13.45
N ILE A 2 -8.31 -6.06 13.28
CA ILE A 2 -7.62 -6.10 11.97
C ILE A 2 -7.90 -7.46 11.34
N ARG A 3 -8.25 -7.46 10.05
CA ARG A 3 -8.50 -8.68 9.27
C ARG A 3 -8.13 -8.49 7.79
N PRO A 4 -7.92 -9.57 7.03
CA PRO A 4 -7.86 -9.49 5.58
C PRO A 4 -9.15 -8.89 5.01
N ALA A 5 -9.00 -8.16 3.90
CA ALA A 5 -10.14 -7.61 3.17
C ALA A 5 -10.98 -8.74 2.52
N ARG A 6 -12.25 -8.45 2.29
CA ARG A 6 -13.22 -9.30 1.61
C ARG A 6 -13.80 -8.55 0.40
N PRO A 7 -14.38 -9.22 -0.59
CA PRO A 7 -15.00 -8.53 -1.74
C PRO A 7 -16.00 -7.45 -1.33
N ALA A 8 -16.79 -7.68 -0.27
CA ALA A 8 -17.73 -6.69 0.26
C ALA A 8 -17.10 -5.41 0.80
N ASP A 9 -15.78 -5.39 1.06
CA ASP A 9 -15.06 -4.20 1.54
C ASP A 9 -14.63 -3.28 0.39
N VAL A 10 -14.66 -3.74 -0.88
CA VAL A 10 -14.14 -3.03 -2.05
C VAL A 10 -14.67 -1.60 -2.18
N PRO A 11 -15.99 -1.34 -2.09
CA PRO A 11 -16.50 0.03 -2.19
C PRO A 11 -15.86 0.95 -1.13
N THR A 12 -15.79 0.50 0.12
CA THR A 12 -15.19 1.27 1.21
C THR A 12 -13.67 1.46 1.01
N LEU A 13 -12.96 0.45 0.50
CA LEU A 13 -11.54 0.56 0.20
C LEU A 13 -11.27 1.63 -0.87
N VAL A 14 -12.08 1.70 -1.93
CA VAL A 14 -11.98 2.75 -2.95
C VAL A 14 -12.19 4.14 -2.35
N GLU A 15 -13.16 4.28 -1.44
CA GLU A 15 -13.39 5.55 -0.72
C GLU A 15 -12.19 5.92 0.17
N LEU A 16 -11.58 4.96 0.86
CA LEU A 16 -10.40 5.21 1.69
C LEU A 16 -9.18 5.58 0.86
N VAL A 17 -8.98 5.00 -0.34
CA VAL A 17 -7.93 5.42 -1.28
C VAL A 17 -8.15 6.86 -1.74
N ARG A 18 -9.37 7.24 -2.09
CA ARG A 18 -9.71 8.62 -2.46
C ARG A 18 -9.49 9.61 -1.29
N ALA A 19 -9.81 9.18 -0.07
CA ALA A 19 -9.57 9.98 1.13
C ALA A 19 -8.07 10.15 1.42
N LEU A 20 -7.26 9.11 1.21
CA LEU A 20 -5.80 9.20 1.28
C LEU A 20 -5.25 10.18 0.25
N ALA A 21 -5.66 10.05 -1.02
CA ALA A 21 -5.23 10.94 -2.09
C ALA A 21 -5.60 12.40 -1.81
N THR A 22 -6.78 12.65 -1.23
CA THR A 22 -7.18 13.98 -0.79
C THR A 22 -6.27 14.50 0.33
N TYR A 23 -5.95 13.67 1.30
CA TYR A 23 -5.01 14.00 2.37
C TYR A 23 -3.61 14.34 1.83
N GLU A 24 -3.17 13.66 0.79
CA GLU A 24 -1.88 13.88 0.11
C GLU A 24 -1.91 14.97 -0.96
N GLN A 25 -3.05 15.66 -1.14
CA GLN A 25 -3.25 16.72 -2.15
C GLN A 25 -3.10 16.21 -3.60
N ALA A 26 -3.44 14.96 -3.85
CA ALA A 26 -3.36 14.27 -5.14
C ALA A 26 -4.71 13.69 -5.61
N ALA A 27 -5.84 14.21 -5.11
CA ALA A 27 -7.18 13.67 -5.40
C ALA A 27 -7.49 13.55 -6.91
N GLY A 28 -6.97 14.48 -7.73
CA GLY A 28 -7.14 14.46 -9.19
C GLY A 28 -6.37 13.34 -9.92
N GLU A 29 -5.47 12.65 -9.25
CA GLU A 29 -4.65 11.59 -9.85
C GLU A 29 -5.30 10.21 -9.75
N VAL A 30 -6.28 10.02 -8.85
CA VAL A 30 -6.93 8.73 -8.63
C VAL A 30 -7.79 8.34 -9.84
N ARG A 31 -7.49 7.17 -10.40
CA ARG A 31 -8.25 6.53 -11.49
C ARG A 31 -8.87 5.20 -11.06
N LEU A 32 -8.63 4.81 -9.79
CA LEU A 32 -9.11 3.55 -9.24
C LEU A 32 -10.63 3.55 -9.16
N ASP A 33 -11.24 2.46 -9.64
CA ASP A 33 -12.64 2.11 -9.47
C ASP A 33 -12.79 0.74 -8.77
N GLU A 34 -14.02 0.37 -8.44
CA GLU A 34 -14.32 -0.86 -7.72
C GLU A 34 -13.93 -2.11 -8.54
N PRO A 35 -14.27 -2.23 -9.85
CA PRO A 35 -13.87 -3.38 -10.65
C PRO A 35 -12.35 -3.57 -10.72
N ALA A 36 -11.59 -2.49 -10.86
CA ALA A 36 -10.12 -2.54 -10.92
C ALA A 36 -9.53 -3.02 -9.59
N LEU A 37 -10.04 -2.50 -8.45
CA LEU A 37 -9.57 -2.91 -7.14
C LEU A 37 -9.98 -4.36 -6.83
N GLU A 38 -11.21 -4.75 -7.15
CA GLU A 38 -11.69 -6.12 -6.97
C GLU A 38 -10.83 -7.11 -7.75
N GLY A 39 -10.55 -6.81 -9.02
CA GLY A 39 -9.66 -7.61 -9.86
C GLY A 39 -8.25 -7.70 -9.29
N ALA A 40 -7.69 -6.61 -8.78
CA ALA A 40 -6.35 -6.60 -8.19
C ALA A 40 -6.26 -7.45 -6.92
N LEU A 41 -7.28 -7.44 -6.07
CA LEU A 41 -7.27 -8.10 -4.77
C LEU A 41 -7.74 -9.55 -4.79
N PHE A 42 -8.69 -9.90 -5.69
CA PHE A 42 -9.41 -11.18 -5.60
C PHE A 42 -9.37 -12.03 -6.86
N ALA A 43 -8.74 -11.58 -7.97
CA ALA A 43 -8.47 -12.43 -9.12
C ALA A 43 -7.44 -13.53 -8.80
N THR A 44 -7.32 -14.49 -9.71
CA THR A 44 -6.33 -15.55 -9.61
C THR A 44 -5.43 -15.53 -10.86
N PRO A 45 -4.15 -15.18 -10.75
CA PRO A 45 -3.46 -14.70 -9.53
C PRO A 45 -3.87 -13.28 -9.15
N ALA A 46 -3.90 -12.99 -7.84
CA ALA A 46 -4.08 -11.63 -7.35
C ALA A 46 -2.77 -10.82 -7.45
N HIS A 47 -2.88 -9.54 -7.81
CA HIS A 47 -1.73 -8.63 -7.91
C HIS A 47 -1.40 -7.93 -6.60
N ALA A 48 -2.41 -7.75 -5.73
CA ALA A 48 -2.30 -7.10 -4.44
C ALA A 48 -3.11 -7.84 -3.39
N ALA A 49 -2.96 -7.42 -2.14
CA ALA A 49 -3.76 -7.86 -1.01
C ALA A 49 -4.07 -6.66 -0.10
N ALA A 50 -5.07 -6.79 0.75
CA ALA A 50 -5.41 -5.73 1.69
C ALA A 50 -5.76 -6.28 3.07
N HIS A 51 -5.42 -5.51 4.11
CA HIS A 51 -5.96 -5.65 5.45
C HIS A 51 -6.81 -4.42 5.78
N VAL A 52 -7.86 -4.64 6.55
CA VAL A 52 -8.76 -3.58 7.00
C VAL A 52 -8.77 -3.47 8.51
N ALA A 53 -8.95 -2.25 9.00
CA ALA A 53 -9.26 -1.96 10.39
C ALA A 53 -10.78 -1.76 10.53
N GLU A 54 -11.40 -2.62 11.31
CA GLU A 54 -12.86 -2.62 11.55
C GLU A 54 -13.16 -2.19 12.99
N VAL A 55 -14.05 -1.24 13.15
CA VAL A 55 -14.56 -0.73 14.43
C VAL A 55 -16.08 -0.67 14.38
N GLY A 56 -16.75 -1.35 15.31
CA GLY A 56 -18.21 -1.36 15.35
C GLY A 56 -18.88 -1.91 14.09
N GLY A 57 -18.22 -2.83 13.38
CA GLY A 57 -18.70 -3.39 12.11
C GLY A 57 -18.41 -2.53 10.87
N ALA A 58 -17.86 -1.33 11.04
CA ALA A 58 -17.48 -0.45 9.93
C ALA A 58 -15.97 -0.53 9.64
N VAL A 59 -15.58 -0.57 8.37
CA VAL A 59 -14.19 -0.45 7.93
C VAL A 59 -13.78 1.02 7.99
N VAL A 60 -12.77 1.33 8.82
CA VAL A 60 -12.32 2.70 9.09
C VAL A 60 -10.84 2.93 8.77
N GLY A 61 -10.18 1.92 8.26
CA GLY A 61 -8.78 2.02 7.84
C GLY A 61 -8.37 0.82 7.00
N MET A 62 -7.28 0.99 6.27
CA MET A 62 -6.76 -0.01 5.34
C MET A 62 -5.24 -0.03 5.30
N ALA A 63 -4.69 -1.17 4.87
CA ALA A 63 -3.35 -1.33 4.37
C ALA A 63 -3.42 -2.17 3.09
N ILE A 64 -3.10 -1.57 1.93
CA ILE A 64 -3.00 -2.25 0.63
C ILE A 64 -1.52 -2.55 0.39
N TRP A 65 -1.20 -3.75 -0.08
CA TRP A 65 0.16 -4.22 -0.18
C TRP A 65 0.33 -5.30 -1.26
N PHE A 66 1.56 -5.52 -1.70
CA PHE A 66 1.90 -6.59 -2.62
C PHE A 66 3.29 -7.17 -2.34
N ARG A 67 3.59 -8.32 -2.94
CA ARG A 67 4.88 -9.00 -2.78
C ARG A 67 5.91 -8.45 -3.75
N THR A 68 7.11 -8.18 -3.25
CA THR A 68 8.30 -7.86 -4.03
C THR A 68 9.29 -9.00 -3.96
N PHE A 69 10.31 -9.01 -4.82
CA PHE A 69 11.40 -9.96 -4.76
C PHE A 69 12.75 -9.23 -4.73
N SER A 70 13.64 -9.65 -3.84
CA SER A 70 15.00 -9.12 -3.74
C SER A 70 16.00 -10.13 -4.25
N THR A 71 16.65 -9.82 -5.35
CA THR A 71 17.74 -10.64 -5.89
C THR A 71 18.95 -10.69 -4.96
N TRP A 72 19.15 -9.66 -4.13
CA TRP A 72 20.27 -9.59 -3.19
C TRP A 72 20.10 -10.53 -2.00
N THR A 73 18.88 -10.69 -1.53
CA THR A 73 18.58 -11.58 -0.39
C THR A 73 18.08 -12.96 -0.83
N GLY A 74 17.71 -13.13 -2.10
CA GLY A 74 17.06 -14.32 -2.62
C GLY A 74 15.69 -14.58 -2.00
N ARG A 75 15.05 -13.54 -1.43
CA ARG A 75 13.77 -13.64 -0.73
C ARG A 75 12.80 -12.58 -1.22
N HIS A 76 11.52 -12.87 -1.08
CA HIS A 76 10.50 -11.85 -1.26
C HIS A 76 10.45 -10.88 -0.07
N GLY A 77 9.82 -9.75 -0.30
CA GLY A 77 9.45 -8.74 0.68
C GLY A 77 7.98 -8.41 0.54
N ILE A 78 7.47 -7.57 1.41
CA ILE A 78 6.17 -6.93 1.28
C ILE A 78 6.39 -5.45 1.01
N TRP A 79 5.73 -4.92 -0.02
CA TRP A 79 5.59 -3.50 -0.26
C TRP A 79 4.23 -3.04 0.21
N LEU A 80 4.21 -2.12 1.17
CA LEU A 80 3.01 -1.44 1.60
C LEU A 80 2.77 -0.26 0.65
N GLU A 81 1.72 -0.35 -0.17
CA GLU A 81 1.35 0.70 -1.13
C GLU A 81 0.62 1.83 -0.44
N ASP A 82 -0.47 1.51 0.26
CA ASP A 82 -1.30 2.50 0.94
C ASP A 82 -1.54 2.12 2.41
N LEU A 83 -1.39 3.08 3.30
CA LEU A 83 -1.82 2.99 4.70
C LEU A 83 -2.69 4.20 5.04
N TYR A 84 -3.93 3.95 5.39
CA TYR A 84 -4.83 5.03 5.78
C TYR A 84 -5.75 4.62 6.93
N VAL A 85 -6.01 5.57 7.83
CA VAL A 85 -7.02 5.49 8.88
C VAL A 85 -7.80 6.78 8.87
N GLN A 86 -9.13 6.67 8.87
CA GLN A 86 -10.03 7.82 8.93
C GLN A 86 -9.68 8.74 10.11
N PRO A 87 -9.74 10.09 9.95
CA PRO A 87 -9.30 11.04 10.96
C PRO A 87 -9.88 10.81 12.36
N ASP A 88 -11.19 10.53 12.45
CA ASP A 88 -11.89 10.31 13.72
C ASP A 88 -11.48 9.02 14.45
N HIS A 89 -10.78 8.14 13.76
CA HIS A 89 -10.29 6.87 14.28
C HIS A 89 -8.78 6.83 14.49
N ARG A 90 -8.07 7.93 14.19
CA ARG A 90 -6.62 8.06 14.40
C ARG A 90 -6.27 8.10 15.90
N ARG A 91 -4.98 7.91 16.18
CA ARG A 91 -4.42 7.90 17.56
C ARG A 91 -5.01 6.85 18.50
N ARG A 92 -5.70 5.86 17.94
CA ARG A 92 -6.24 4.68 18.67
C ARG A 92 -5.44 3.39 18.39
N GLY A 93 -4.23 3.52 17.86
CA GLY A 93 -3.35 2.38 17.56
C GLY A 93 -3.67 1.61 16.28
N LEU A 94 -4.72 1.97 15.51
CA LEU A 94 -5.16 1.22 14.33
C LEU A 94 -4.10 1.16 13.22
N GLY A 95 -3.42 2.27 12.92
CA GLY A 95 -2.33 2.29 11.95
C GLY A 95 -1.19 1.34 12.35
N ARG A 96 -0.79 1.37 13.64
CA ARG A 96 0.22 0.44 14.17
C ARG A 96 -0.25 -1.02 14.06
N ALA A 97 -1.52 -1.29 14.35
CA ALA A 97 -2.08 -2.63 14.26
C ALA A 97 -2.13 -3.15 12.81
N LEU A 98 -2.43 -2.29 11.83
CA LEU A 98 -2.36 -2.64 10.40
C LEU A 98 -0.93 -3.00 9.99
N VAL A 99 0.07 -2.16 10.32
CA VAL A 99 1.48 -2.47 10.00
C VAL A 99 1.95 -3.73 10.73
N ALA A 100 1.54 -3.94 11.98
CA ALA A 100 1.86 -5.15 12.73
C ALA A 100 1.26 -6.42 12.07
N ALA A 101 0.05 -6.34 11.53
CA ALA A 101 -0.55 -7.44 10.77
C ALA A 101 0.26 -7.77 9.51
N LEU A 102 0.75 -6.74 8.78
CA LEU A 102 1.64 -6.97 7.65
C LEU A 102 3.00 -7.55 8.06
N ALA A 103 3.55 -7.11 9.17
CA ALA A 103 4.79 -7.68 9.71
C ALA A 103 4.60 -9.16 10.11
N ALA A 104 3.45 -9.52 10.69
CA ALA A 104 3.10 -10.92 10.98
C ALA A 104 2.94 -11.73 9.70
N GLN A 105 2.28 -11.19 8.67
CA GLN A 105 2.17 -11.81 7.34
C GLN A 105 3.55 -12.02 6.70
N ALA A 106 4.41 -11.01 6.72
CA ALA A 106 5.79 -11.09 6.22
C ALA A 106 6.57 -12.22 6.91
N ARG A 107 6.48 -12.32 8.23
CA ARG A 107 7.13 -13.37 9.01
C ARG A 107 6.59 -14.76 8.68
N ALA A 108 5.28 -14.91 8.55
CA ALA A 108 4.63 -16.17 8.22
C ALA A 108 5.03 -16.68 6.82
N GLU A 109 5.24 -15.78 5.87
CA GLU A 109 5.69 -16.09 4.51
C GLU A 109 7.21 -16.22 4.37
N GLY A 110 8.00 -15.92 5.40
CA GLY A 110 9.46 -15.90 5.33
C GLY A 110 10.02 -14.71 4.54
N ALA A 111 9.25 -13.63 4.40
CA ALA A 111 9.70 -12.41 3.77
C ALA A 111 10.84 -11.75 4.55
N ALA A 112 11.80 -11.17 3.82
CA ALA A 112 12.98 -10.58 4.41
C ALA A 112 12.72 -9.18 5.00
N ARG A 113 11.72 -8.45 4.48
CA ARG A 113 11.47 -7.04 4.81
C ARG A 113 10.06 -6.60 4.49
N LEU A 114 9.69 -5.45 5.06
CA LEU A 114 8.51 -4.67 4.75
C LEU A 114 8.98 -3.28 4.35
N ASP A 115 8.71 -2.87 3.12
CA ASP A 115 9.13 -1.60 2.52
C ASP A 115 7.90 -0.76 2.16
N TRP A 116 8.07 0.56 2.11
CA TRP A 116 7.10 1.53 1.61
C TRP A 116 7.76 2.83 1.19
N ALA A 117 7.02 3.69 0.52
CA ALA A 117 7.38 5.08 0.30
C ALA A 117 6.56 6.01 1.19
N VAL A 118 7.12 7.16 1.55
CA VAL A 118 6.43 8.22 2.27
C VAL A 118 6.82 9.57 1.66
N LEU A 119 5.86 10.47 1.52
CA LEU A 119 6.15 11.82 1.04
C LEU A 119 7.01 12.57 2.06
N ASP A 120 8.09 13.21 1.60
CA ASP A 120 8.99 13.99 2.46
C ASP A 120 8.26 15.01 3.34
N ARG A 121 7.24 15.67 2.78
CA ARG A 121 6.42 16.64 3.49
C ARG A 121 5.45 16.03 4.51
N ASN A 122 5.25 14.71 4.50
CA ASN A 122 4.33 14.03 5.43
C ASN A 122 5.04 13.69 6.74
N GLU A 123 5.43 14.73 7.47
CA GLU A 123 6.13 14.61 8.75
C GLU A 123 5.39 13.73 9.78
N PRO A 124 4.05 13.83 9.93
CA PRO A 124 3.33 12.93 10.85
C PRO A 124 3.49 11.44 10.52
N ALA A 125 3.48 11.07 9.23
CA ALA A 125 3.68 9.69 8.81
C ALA A 125 5.14 9.25 9.03
N ARG A 126 6.11 10.11 8.72
CA ARG A 126 7.54 9.84 8.96
C ARG A 126 7.83 9.55 10.43
N GLN A 127 7.31 10.38 11.33
CA GLN A 127 7.42 10.17 12.79
C GLN A 127 6.74 8.87 13.24
N PHE A 128 5.56 8.58 12.69
CA PHE A 128 4.86 7.33 12.95
C PHE A 128 5.70 6.12 12.56
N TYR A 129 6.28 6.11 11.36
CA TYR A 129 7.12 5.00 10.90
C TYR A 129 8.43 4.89 11.70
N ALA A 130 9.07 6.00 12.02
CA ALA A 130 10.25 5.99 12.90
C ALA A 130 9.95 5.37 14.27
N ALA A 131 8.78 5.67 14.85
CA ALA A 131 8.33 5.06 16.10
C ALA A 131 8.00 3.55 16.00
N LEU A 132 7.89 3.01 14.79
CA LEU A 132 7.80 1.56 14.53
C LEU A 132 9.18 0.90 14.39
N GLY A 133 10.27 1.68 14.37
CA GLY A 133 11.63 1.21 14.13
C GLY A 133 12.03 1.17 12.66
N ALA A 134 11.31 1.85 11.79
CA ALA A 134 11.68 1.94 10.37
C ALA A 134 12.93 2.81 10.16
N THR A 135 13.75 2.42 9.19
CA THR A 135 14.92 3.19 8.75
C THR A 135 14.67 3.76 7.37
N THR A 136 14.89 5.05 7.19
CA THR A 136 14.80 5.69 5.88
C THR A 136 16.06 5.37 5.05
N LEU A 137 15.88 4.98 3.79
CA LEU A 137 16.97 4.67 2.86
C LEU A 137 17.34 5.92 2.05
N GLU A 138 18.10 6.83 2.63
CA GLU A 138 18.42 8.16 2.07
C GLU A 138 19.17 8.12 0.73
N ALA A 139 19.93 7.05 0.48
CA ALA A 139 20.70 6.88 -0.75
C ALA A 139 19.87 6.44 -1.96
N TRP A 140 18.60 6.06 -1.76
CA TRP A 140 17.73 5.55 -2.82
C TRP A 140 16.73 6.60 -3.28
N ARG A 141 16.40 6.57 -4.58
CA ARG A 141 15.36 7.39 -5.19
C ARG A 141 14.38 6.50 -5.93
N ILE A 142 13.11 6.76 -5.77
CA ILE A 142 12.07 6.13 -6.60
C ILE A 142 12.08 6.80 -7.96
N ASN A 143 12.21 6.00 -9.04
CA ASN A 143 12.13 6.45 -10.41
C ASN A 143 10.89 5.85 -11.07
N ARG A 144 10.26 6.63 -11.95
CA ARG A 144 9.04 6.20 -12.64
C ARG A 144 9.11 6.58 -14.12
N VAL A 145 8.71 5.66 -14.98
CA VAL A 145 8.39 5.92 -16.38
C VAL A 145 6.93 5.60 -16.59
N ALA A 146 6.15 6.53 -17.10
CA ALA A 146 4.71 6.39 -17.31
C ALA A 146 4.23 7.21 -18.52
N GLY A 147 3.03 6.90 -19.05
CA GLY A 147 2.45 7.58 -20.21
C GLY A 147 3.33 7.49 -21.46
N ASP A 148 3.36 8.55 -22.28
CA ASP A 148 4.10 8.59 -23.56
C ASP A 148 5.55 8.10 -23.48
N PRO A 149 6.38 8.41 -22.44
CA PRO A 149 7.69 7.82 -22.28
C PRO A 149 7.70 6.30 -22.17
N LEU A 150 6.73 5.72 -21.48
CA LEU A 150 6.59 4.26 -21.37
C LEU A 150 6.23 3.65 -22.71
N ASP A 151 5.29 4.26 -23.42
CA ASP A 151 4.85 3.82 -24.74
C ASP A 151 6.00 3.85 -25.75
N ARG A 152 6.82 4.92 -25.76
CA ARG A 152 8.01 5.00 -26.61
C ARG A 152 9.00 3.87 -26.35
N LEU A 153 9.33 3.61 -25.07
CA LEU A 153 10.24 2.52 -24.73
C LEU A 153 9.69 1.14 -25.14
N ALA A 154 8.39 0.94 -25.02
CA ALA A 154 7.75 -0.31 -25.45
C ALA A 154 7.84 -0.50 -26.98
N HIS A 155 7.72 0.56 -27.77
CA HIS A 155 7.87 0.50 -29.23
C HIS A 155 9.32 0.18 -29.66
N GLU A 156 10.33 0.67 -28.93
CA GLU A 156 11.72 0.34 -29.21
C GLU A 156 11.98 -1.18 -29.11
N ALA A 157 11.39 -1.86 -28.15
CA ALA A 157 11.51 -3.31 -27.98
C ALA A 157 10.85 -4.11 -29.12
N ALA A 158 9.81 -3.57 -29.75
CA ALA A 158 9.13 -4.23 -30.86
C ALA A 158 9.86 -4.08 -32.22
N GLY A 159 10.81 -3.15 -32.31
CA GLY A 159 11.63 -2.89 -33.51
C GLY A 159 13.04 -3.49 -33.47
N ALA A 160 13.41 -4.15 -32.39
CA ALA A 160 14.67 -4.86 -32.19
C ALA A 160 14.53 -6.36 -32.42
#